data_afc92753ef3d87762bbce5eecd0e4493
#
_entry.id   afc92753ef3d87762bbce5eecd0e4493
#
_cell.length_a   1.000
_cell.length_b   1.000
_cell.length_c   1.000
_cell.angle_alpha   90.00
_cell.angle_beta   90.00
_cell.angle_gamma   90.00
#
_symmetry.space_group_name_H-M   'P 1'
#
loop_
_entity.id
_entity.type
_entity.pdbx_description
1 polymer ?
#
loop_
_entity_poly.entity_id
_entity_poly.type
_entity_poly.pdbx_seq_one_letter_code
_entity_poly.pdbx_strand_id
1 'polypeptide(L)'
;MRKLDRTVAPVVKEMSNVEFLKPAKITMRNGIPLHVIDVGVQDVVRIDVLFKGGRWQQEQKIQSLFANRMLREGTRTYSSSEISEKLDFYGSWLQFSNYPKHTCVTLYSLSKYFKETLAILYSIITEPLFPEKEFSILKDRFKQQFLVHSSRVSFLANRLLFYALYGNEHPLGIQTEIEDFDKINLNLLRSFHSKYYNSAGCSIYLSGKISSLILQDVEEVLGKDFFGERNEWIDSTFVKQTKEDKRISFEKKAAKQNAVRLGALTIEKNHPDYLKFRILVTLLGGYFGSRLMSNIREDKGYTYGISSSLIFYPDSTVFLIASDTDPKYVEPLIQEVHKEMKRLKNEKVSKEELARVRNYMIGDLCRNYETAFSIADAWLTVETSELKPNYFVEMLNSIE
;
A
#
# COMPACT_ATOMS: atom_id res chain seq x y z
N MET A 1 -0.40 45.87 6.98
CA MET A 1 -1.04 44.59 6.61
C MET A 1 -2.11 44.85 5.57
N ARG A 2 -1.99 44.32 4.34
CA ARG A 2 -3.09 44.39 3.36
C ARG A 2 -4.30 43.62 3.92
N LYS A 3 -5.45 44.31 4.05
CA LYS A 3 -6.71 43.66 4.41
C LYS A 3 -7.04 42.62 3.31
N LEU A 4 -7.09 41.35 3.64
CA LEU A 4 -7.50 40.27 2.74
C LEU A 4 -8.97 40.49 2.37
N ASP A 5 -9.24 40.67 1.09
CA ASP A 5 -10.62 40.66 0.56
C ASP A 5 -11.03 39.18 0.33
N ARG A 6 -11.91 38.68 1.20
CA ARG A 6 -12.40 37.29 1.14
C ARG A 6 -13.50 37.06 0.10
N THR A 7 -13.95 38.11 -0.57
CA THR A 7 -14.91 38.00 -1.68
C THR A 7 -14.25 37.70 -3.01
N VAL A 8 -12.91 37.87 -3.09
CA VAL A 8 -12.12 37.60 -4.28
C VAL A 8 -11.36 36.27 -4.09
N ALA A 9 -11.66 35.28 -4.94
CA ALA A 9 -10.95 34.01 -4.92
C ALA A 9 -9.45 34.23 -5.22
N PRO A 10 -8.52 33.57 -4.53
CA PRO A 10 -7.10 33.64 -4.85
C PRO A 10 -6.84 33.14 -6.27
N VAL A 11 -5.89 33.78 -6.96
CA VAL A 11 -5.48 33.33 -8.31
C VAL A 11 -4.89 31.94 -8.21
N VAL A 12 -5.46 30.99 -8.96
CA VAL A 12 -4.88 29.66 -9.11
C VAL A 12 -3.62 29.79 -9.97
N LYS A 13 -2.46 29.52 -9.37
CA LYS A 13 -1.20 29.46 -10.11
C LYS A 13 -1.05 28.08 -10.70
N GLU A 14 -0.67 28.01 -11.96
CA GLU A 14 -0.24 26.73 -12.56
C GLU A 14 1.03 26.27 -11.86
N MET A 15 1.05 25.00 -11.45
CA MET A 15 2.26 24.37 -10.91
C MET A 15 3.15 24.03 -12.10
N SER A 16 4.26 24.74 -12.23
CA SER A 16 5.33 24.46 -13.20
C SER A 16 6.53 23.89 -12.46
N ASN A 17 7.25 22.97 -13.10
CA ASN A 17 8.51 22.38 -12.64
C ASN A 17 8.40 21.52 -11.37
N VAL A 18 7.69 20.39 -11.46
CA VAL A 18 7.74 19.34 -10.44
C VAL A 18 9.01 18.51 -10.68
N GLU A 19 10.01 18.65 -9.82
CA GLU A 19 11.19 17.80 -9.84
C GLU A 19 10.95 16.56 -8.98
N PHE A 20 11.14 15.37 -9.57
CA PHE A 20 11.09 14.11 -8.85
C PHE A 20 12.48 13.73 -8.38
N LEU A 21 12.73 13.89 -7.09
CA LEU A 21 13.98 13.51 -6.47
C LEU A 21 14.19 12.00 -6.60
N LYS A 22 15.35 11.61 -7.13
CA LYS A 22 15.79 10.22 -7.16
C LYS A 22 16.66 9.94 -5.95
N PRO A 23 16.44 8.80 -5.24
CA PRO A 23 17.33 8.41 -4.16
C PRO A 23 18.77 8.22 -4.66
N ALA A 24 19.75 8.68 -3.89
CA ALA A 24 21.13 8.29 -4.10
C ALA A 24 21.27 6.80 -3.77
N LYS A 25 21.90 6.01 -4.64
CA LYS A 25 22.08 4.58 -4.46
C LYS A 25 23.49 4.26 -4.03
N ILE A 26 23.63 3.58 -2.90
CA ILE A 26 24.89 3.09 -2.33
C ILE A 26 24.79 1.54 -2.24
N THR A 27 25.86 0.84 -2.54
CA THR A 27 25.93 -0.61 -2.27
C THR A 27 26.72 -0.78 -0.98
N MET A 28 26.10 -1.37 0.03
CA MET A 28 26.71 -1.65 1.33
C MET A 28 27.73 -2.79 1.20
N ARG A 29 28.62 -2.96 2.20
CA ARG A 29 29.70 -3.98 2.18
C ARG A 29 29.17 -5.40 1.99
N ASN A 30 28.02 -5.72 2.58
CA ASN A 30 27.36 -7.02 2.43
C ASN A 30 26.54 -7.17 1.14
N GLY A 31 26.57 -6.16 0.25
CA GLY A 31 25.90 -6.15 -1.04
C GLY A 31 24.46 -5.63 -1.05
N ILE A 32 23.90 -5.24 0.10
CA ILE A 32 22.54 -4.69 0.18
C ILE A 32 22.52 -3.30 -0.49
N PRO A 33 21.57 -3.02 -1.40
CA PRO A 33 21.36 -1.69 -1.94
C PRO A 33 20.71 -0.77 -0.89
N LEU A 34 21.35 0.36 -0.62
CA LEU A 34 20.87 1.44 0.23
C LEU A 34 20.46 2.62 -0.64
N HIS A 35 19.19 3.01 -0.56
CA HIS A 35 18.59 4.15 -1.24
C HIS A 35 18.44 5.31 -0.27
N VAL A 36 19.16 6.42 -0.51
CA VAL A 36 19.23 7.56 0.42
C VAL A 36 18.42 8.74 -0.13
N ILE A 37 17.51 9.27 0.71
CA ILE A 37 16.64 10.43 0.42
C ILE A 37 16.90 11.48 1.50
N ASP A 38 17.92 12.33 1.26
CA ASP A 38 18.37 13.36 2.19
C ASP A 38 17.76 14.73 1.81
N VAL A 39 16.52 14.96 2.23
CA VAL A 39 15.78 16.22 2.04
C VAL A 39 14.99 16.64 3.29
N GLY A 40 15.26 15.99 4.41
CA GLY A 40 14.57 16.27 5.68
C GLY A 40 15.13 17.54 6.36
N VAL A 41 14.22 18.36 6.93
CA VAL A 41 14.59 19.53 7.74
C VAL A 41 14.51 19.24 9.25
N GLN A 42 13.77 18.22 9.64
CA GLN A 42 13.60 17.81 11.04
C GLN A 42 14.63 16.74 11.41
N ASP A 43 15.01 16.69 12.69
CA ASP A 43 15.95 15.70 13.22
C ASP A 43 15.26 14.33 13.45
N VAL A 44 14.61 13.85 12.41
CA VAL A 44 13.92 12.54 12.34
C VAL A 44 14.42 11.77 11.12
N VAL A 45 14.68 10.50 11.33
CA VAL A 45 15.12 9.56 10.30
C VAL A 45 14.11 8.41 10.22
N ARG A 46 13.80 8.02 9.00
CA ARG A 46 13.05 6.81 8.70
C ARG A 46 13.93 5.84 7.93
N ILE A 47 13.93 4.60 8.35
CA ILE A 47 14.56 3.51 7.62
C ILE A 47 13.54 2.41 7.32
N ASP A 48 13.42 2.04 6.05
CA ASP A 48 12.58 0.95 5.57
C ASP A 48 13.48 -0.20 5.13
N VAL A 49 13.32 -1.36 5.74
CA VAL A 49 14.01 -2.58 5.37
C VAL A 49 13.04 -3.47 4.63
N LEU A 50 13.18 -3.54 3.32
CA LEU A 50 12.31 -4.27 2.41
C LEU A 50 12.93 -5.62 2.09
N PHE A 51 12.15 -6.69 2.23
CA PHE A 51 12.55 -8.05 1.89
C PHE A 51 11.70 -8.60 0.75
N LYS A 52 12.32 -9.29 -0.18
CA LYS A 52 11.61 -10.15 -1.11
C LYS A 52 10.97 -11.30 -0.33
N GLY A 53 9.71 -11.57 -0.63
CA GLY A 53 8.89 -12.53 0.11
C GLY A 53 7.68 -11.84 0.74
N GLY A 54 6.51 -12.06 0.15
CA GLY A 54 5.26 -11.47 0.56
C GLY A 54 4.13 -12.48 0.61
N ARG A 55 2.91 -11.99 0.46
CA ARG A 55 1.71 -12.86 0.47
C ARG A 55 1.67 -13.91 -0.65
N TRP A 56 2.36 -13.65 -1.76
CA TRP A 56 2.39 -14.56 -2.90
C TRP A 56 3.35 -15.72 -2.72
N GLN A 57 4.31 -15.60 -1.79
CA GLN A 57 5.31 -16.63 -1.49
C GLN A 57 4.97 -17.46 -0.26
N GLN A 58 3.85 -17.19 0.40
CA GLN A 58 3.43 -17.94 1.59
C GLN A 58 2.92 -19.34 1.23
N GLU A 59 3.26 -20.33 2.03
CA GLU A 59 2.80 -21.71 1.91
C GLU A 59 1.43 -21.92 2.54
N GLN A 60 1.14 -21.17 3.61
CA GLN A 60 -0.12 -21.14 4.33
C GLN A 60 -0.68 -19.71 4.32
N LYS A 61 -1.99 -19.56 4.15
CA LYS A 61 -2.66 -18.25 4.27
C LYS A 61 -2.26 -17.56 5.57
N ILE A 62 -2.12 -16.24 5.53
CA ILE A 62 -1.72 -15.39 6.66
C ILE A 62 -0.31 -15.62 7.21
N GLN A 63 0.46 -16.59 6.70
CA GLN A 63 1.81 -16.89 7.17
C GLN A 63 2.75 -15.67 7.10
N SER A 64 2.84 -15.02 5.95
CA SER A 64 3.70 -13.84 5.76
C SER A 64 3.28 -12.67 6.67
N LEU A 65 2.00 -12.48 6.91
CA LEU A 65 1.47 -11.48 7.82
C LEU A 65 1.92 -11.75 9.26
N PHE A 66 1.73 -13.01 9.72
CA PHE A 66 2.11 -13.39 11.09
C PHE A 66 3.62 -13.40 11.28
N ALA A 67 4.39 -13.91 10.31
CA ALA A 67 5.85 -13.88 10.37
C ALA A 67 6.35 -12.44 10.54
N ASN A 68 5.83 -11.50 9.73
CA ASN A 68 6.23 -10.10 9.80
C ASN A 68 5.81 -9.42 11.13
N ARG A 69 4.61 -9.68 11.62
CA ARG A 69 4.10 -9.07 12.86
C ARG A 69 4.76 -9.61 14.12
N MET A 70 5.12 -10.89 14.12
CA MET A 70 5.77 -11.55 15.25
C MET A 70 7.22 -11.14 15.47
N LEU A 71 7.87 -10.48 14.50
CA LEU A 71 9.26 -10.03 14.64
C LEU A 71 9.50 -9.17 15.89
N ARG A 72 8.54 -8.30 16.23
CA ARG A 72 8.65 -7.42 17.40
C ARG A 72 8.31 -8.08 18.74
N GLU A 73 7.81 -9.30 18.72
CA GLU A 73 7.28 -9.95 19.93
C GLU A 73 8.35 -10.69 20.74
N GLY A 74 9.61 -10.43 20.45
CA GLY A 74 10.78 -10.87 21.20
C GLY A 74 11.91 -11.38 20.33
N THR A 75 13.12 -11.06 20.73
CA THR A 75 14.39 -11.46 20.09
C THR A 75 15.27 -12.19 21.09
N ARG A 76 16.43 -12.68 20.64
CA ARG A 76 17.41 -13.25 21.58
C ARG A 76 17.92 -12.23 22.60
N THR A 77 17.96 -10.95 22.20
CA THR A 77 18.51 -9.86 23.01
C THR A 77 17.46 -9.16 23.87
N TYR A 78 16.20 -9.05 23.39
CA TYR A 78 15.15 -8.26 24.02
C TYR A 78 13.82 -9.04 24.07
N SER A 79 13.12 -8.96 25.20
CA SER A 79 11.71 -9.37 25.30
C SER A 79 10.78 -8.39 24.55
N SER A 80 9.54 -8.78 24.31
CA SER A 80 8.52 -7.90 23.69
C SER A 80 8.28 -6.60 24.47
N SER A 81 8.27 -6.69 25.81
CA SER A 81 8.13 -5.51 26.69
C SER A 81 9.35 -4.59 26.60
N GLU A 82 10.57 -5.14 26.66
CA GLU A 82 11.79 -4.33 26.54
C GLU A 82 11.90 -3.63 25.19
N ILE A 83 11.49 -4.30 24.08
CA ILE A 83 11.44 -3.66 22.76
C ILE A 83 10.47 -2.46 22.81
N SER A 84 9.27 -2.64 23.37
CA SER A 84 8.27 -1.57 23.43
C SER A 84 8.74 -0.42 24.32
N GLU A 85 9.23 -0.72 25.54
CA GLU A 85 9.71 0.28 26.49
C GLU A 85 10.90 1.10 25.95
N LYS A 86 11.85 0.42 25.28
CA LYS A 86 13.01 1.11 24.68
C LYS A 86 12.59 2.00 23.52
N LEU A 87 11.72 1.53 22.63
CA LEU A 87 11.24 2.35 21.51
C LEU A 87 10.45 3.56 22.01
N ASP A 88 9.59 3.38 23.01
CA ASP A 88 8.83 4.47 23.63
C ASP A 88 9.76 5.47 24.31
N PHE A 89 10.78 4.99 25.04
CA PHE A 89 11.79 5.85 25.68
C PHE A 89 12.54 6.72 24.65
N TYR A 90 12.87 6.18 23.49
CA TYR A 90 13.55 6.91 22.42
C TYR A 90 12.59 7.71 21.52
N GLY A 91 11.28 7.68 21.78
CA GLY A 91 10.26 8.33 20.93
C GLY A 91 10.23 7.77 19.51
N SER A 92 10.47 6.48 19.38
CA SER A 92 10.59 5.77 18.10
C SER A 92 9.49 4.73 17.97
N TRP A 93 9.14 4.37 16.73
CA TRP A 93 8.13 3.32 16.51
C TRP A 93 8.43 2.50 15.27
N LEU A 94 7.87 1.30 15.25
CA LEU A 94 7.97 0.33 14.16
C LEU A 94 6.64 0.20 13.43
N GLN A 95 6.74 0.10 12.10
CA GLN A 95 5.63 -0.25 11.23
C GLN A 95 5.98 -1.52 10.44
N PHE A 96 4.99 -2.41 10.27
CA PHE A 96 5.16 -3.68 9.55
C PHE A 96 4.19 -3.71 8.39
N SER A 97 4.71 -3.77 7.17
CA SER A 97 3.92 -3.81 5.93
C SER A 97 4.10 -5.14 5.20
N ASN A 98 3.03 -5.61 4.57
CA ASN A 98 3.02 -6.88 3.84
C ASN A 98 2.41 -6.68 2.46
N TYR A 99 3.27 -6.68 1.45
CA TYR A 99 2.94 -6.51 0.04
C TYR A 99 2.70 -7.87 -0.65
N PRO A 100 2.24 -7.89 -1.90
CA PRO A 100 2.13 -9.15 -2.66
C PRO A 100 3.43 -9.95 -2.69
N LYS A 101 4.54 -9.35 -3.13
CA LYS A 101 5.85 -10.01 -3.29
C LYS A 101 6.89 -9.59 -2.24
N HIS A 102 6.56 -8.69 -1.31
CA HIS A 102 7.53 -8.14 -0.34
C HIS A 102 6.93 -8.05 1.05
N THR A 103 7.80 -8.07 2.06
CA THR A 103 7.53 -7.60 3.42
C THR A 103 8.44 -6.43 3.74
N CYS A 104 7.99 -5.52 4.59
CA CYS A 104 8.78 -4.35 5.00
C CYS A 104 8.68 -4.13 6.49
N VAL A 105 9.80 -3.79 7.10
CA VAL A 105 9.90 -3.28 8.48
C VAL A 105 10.42 -1.86 8.42
N THR A 106 9.63 -0.92 8.91
CA THR A 106 9.94 0.51 8.94
C THR A 106 10.19 0.95 10.37
N LEU A 107 11.29 1.63 10.61
CA LEU A 107 11.60 2.31 11.86
C LEU A 107 11.60 3.80 11.65
N TYR A 108 10.87 4.53 12.51
CA TYR A 108 10.98 5.99 12.67
C TYR A 108 11.74 6.28 13.97
N SER A 109 12.76 7.13 13.89
CA SER A 109 13.60 7.47 15.03
C SER A 109 14.03 8.93 15.01
N LEU A 110 14.24 9.51 16.19
CA LEU A 110 14.97 10.76 16.31
C LEU A 110 16.43 10.54 15.93
N SER A 111 17.04 11.45 15.18
CA SER A 111 18.43 11.33 14.69
C SER A 111 19.44 11.06 15.81
N LYS A 112 19.24 11.68 16.99
CA LYS A 112 20.13 11.52 18.16
C LYS A 112 20.11 10.12 18.80
N TYR A 113 19.07 9.33 18.58
CA TYR A 113 18.90 7.98 19.13
C TYR A 113 18.85 6.91 18.03
N PHE A 114 19.26 7.31 16.80
CA PHE A 114 19.13 6.43 15.65
C PHE A 114 19.97 5.15 15.80
N LYS A 115 21.19 5.25 16.32
CA LYS A 115 22.07 4.09 16.52
C LYS A 115 21.47 3.05 17.46
N GLU A 116 20.93 3.48 18.60
CA GLU A 116 20.30 2.61 19.60
C GLU A 116 19.04 1.92 19.06
N THR A 117 18.21 2.68 18.35
CA THR A 117 16.98 2.14 17.78
C THR A 117 17.24 1.27 16.56
N LEU A 118 18.29 1.55 15.79
CA LEU A 118 18.75 0.73 14.67
C LEU A 118 19.27 -0.64 15.17
N ALA A 119 19.93 -0.69 16.31
CA ALA A 119 20.36 -1.95 16.94
C ALA A 119 19.15 -2.82 17.34
N ILE A 120 18.07 -2.18 17.84
CA ILE A 120 16.81 -2.89 18.13
C ILE A 120 16.19 -3.43 16.82
N LEU A 121 16.13 -2.61 15.77
CA LEU A 121 15.62 -3.03 14.46
C LEU A 121 16.41 -4.22 13.90
N TYR A 122 17.74 -4.19 13.99
CA TYR A 122 18.62 -5.28 13.57
C TYR A 122 18.30 -6.58 14.31
N SER A 123 18.21 -6.53 15.65
CA SER A 123 17.84 -7.67 16.47
C SER A 123 16.46 -8.26 16.10
N ILE A 124 15.45 -7.40 15.83
CA ILE A 124 14.11 -7.80 15.41
C ILE A 124 14.14 -8.55 14.07
N ILE A 125 14.97 -8.10 13.13
CA ILE A 125 15.08 -8.69 11.79
C ILE A 125 15.86 -9.99 11.82
N THR A 126 16.96 -10.06 12.57
CA THR A 126 17.94 -11.14 12.47
C THR A 126 17.78 -12.24 13.52
N GLU A 127 17.19 -11.93 14.66
CA GLU A 127 17.16 -12.83 15.85
C GLU A 127 15.77 -13.01 16.48
N PRO A 128 14.65 -13.02 15.73
CA PRO A 128 13.34 -13.17 16.34
C PRO A 128 13.17 -14.56 16.94
N LEU A 129 12.61 -14.65 18.14
CA LEU A 129 12.39 -15.91 18.86
C LEU A 129 11.03 -16.56 18.54
N PHE A 130 10.05 -15.76 18.08
CA PHE A 130 8.66 -16.19 17.90
C PHE A 130 8.12 -16.89 19.16
N PRO A 131 7.96 -16.18 20.30
CA PRO A 131 7.52 -16.81 21.55
C PRO A 131 6.08 -17.31 21.46
N GLU A 132 5.81 -18.48 22.03
CA GLU A 132 4.48 -19.16 21.99
C GLU A 132 3.36 -18.31 22.60
N LYS A 133 3.65 -17.70 23.76
CA LYS A 133 2.68 -16.88 24.47
C LYS A 133 2.23 -15.67 23.62
N GLU A 134 3.17 -14.91 23.09
CA GLU A 134 2.93 -13.73 22.25
C GLU A 134 2.27 -14.12 20.93
N PHE A 135 2.63 -15.27 20.38
CA PHE A 135 1.97 -15.82 19.19
C PHE A 135 0.49 -16.13 19.46
N SER A 136 0.17 -16.77 20.58
CA SER A 136 -1.23 -17.05 20.96
C SER A 136 -2.04 -15.75 21.09
N ILE A 137 -1.48 -14.76 21.81
CA ILE A 137 -2.12 -13.45 22.00
C ILE A 137 -2.33 -12.74 20.65
N LEU A 138 -1.33 -12.73 19.79
CA LEU A 138 -1.41 -12.12 18.47
C LEU A 138 -2.45 -12.81 17.61
N LYS A 139 -2.48 -14.14 17.60
CA LYS A 139 -3.43 -14.97 16.86
C LYS A 139 -4.87 -14.66 17.28
N ASP A 140 -5.16 -14.65 18.56
CA ASP A 140 -6.49 -14.36 19.09
C ASP A 140 -6.93 -12.93 18.73
N ARG A 141 -6.05 -11.97 18.87
CA ARG A 141 -6.32 -10.57 18.46
C ARG A 141 -6.66 -10.45 16.97
N PHE A 142 -5.88 -11.07 16.10
CA PHE A 142 -6.14 -11.03 14.65
C PHE A 142 -7.39 -11.80 14.26
N LYS A 143 -7.68 -12.92 14.93
CA LYS A 143 -8.92 -13.69 14.76
C LYS A 143 -10.15 -12.86 15.11
N GLN A 144 -10.10 -12.11 16.22
CA GLN A 144 -11.18 -11.19 16.62
C GLN A 144 -11.33 -10.02 15.64
N GLN A 145 -10.21 -9.40 15.21
CA GLN A 145 -10.25 -8.35 14.19
C GLN A 145 -10.85 -8.86 12.87
N PHE A 146 -10.51 -10.06 12.44
CA PHE A 146 -11.06 -10.68 11.24
C PHE A 146 -12.58 -10.88 11.36
N LEU A 147 -13.07 -11.36 12.49
CA LEU A 147 -14.52 -11.51 12.75
C LEU A 147 -15.26 -10.17 12.66
N VAL A 148 -14.68 -9.11 13.26
CA VAL A 148 -15.25 -7.75 13.17
C VAL A 148 -15.25 -7.24 11.72
N HIS A 149 -14.17 -7.46 10.96
CA HIS A 149 -14.09 -7.04 9.56
C HIS A 149 -15.06 -7.84 8.69
N SER A 150 -15.19 -9.15 8.91
CA SER A 150 -16.12 -10.05 8.21
C SER A 150 -17.59 -9.71 8.48
N SER A 151 -17.87 -8.94 9.53
CA SER A 151 -19.21 -8.41 9.78
C SER A 151 -19.61 -7.25 8.86
N ARG A 152 -18.66 -6.61 8.16
CA ARG A 152 -18.92 -5.45 7.30
C ARG A 152 -19.28 -5.87 5.88
N VAL A 153 -20.37 -5.32 5.34
CA VAL A 153 -20.82 -5.61 3.97
C VAL A 153 -19.78 -5.20 2.91
N SER A 154 -19.08 -4.09 3.13
CA SER A 154 -18.03 -3.61 2.24
C SER A 154 -16.84 -4.59 2.15
N PHE A 155 -16.48 -5.24 3.26
CA PHE A 155 -15.45 -6.27 3.27
C PHE A 155 -15.87 -7.51 2.47
N LEU A 156 -17.10 -7.97 2.67
CA LEU A 156 -17.66 -9.12 1.94
C LEU A 156 -17.77 -8.82 0.43
N ALA A 157 -18.22 -7.62 0.06
CA ALA A 157 -18.33 -7.23 -1.34
C ALA A 157 -16.96 -7.17 -2.04
N ASN A 158 -15.92 -6.65 -1.35
CA ASN A 158 -14.56 -6.69 -1.89
C ASN A 158 -14.06 -8.13 -2.08
N ARG A 159 -14.28 -9.02 -1.10
CA ARG A 159 -13.92 -10.43 -1.21
C ARG A 159 -14.58 -11.11 -2.41
N LEU A 160 -15.89 -10.92 -2.58
CA LEU A 160 -16.63 -11.46 -3.72
C LEU A 160 -16.13 -10.95 -5.06
N LEU A 161 -15.85 -9.65 -5.15
CA LEU A 161 -15.29 -9.07 -6.37
C LEU A 161 -13.93 -9.68 -6.72
N PHE A 162 -13.00 -9.73 -5.78
CA PHE A 162 -11.66 -10.29 -6.04
C PHE A 162 -11.71 -11.78 -6.37
N TYR A 163 -12.57 -12.54 -5.70
CA TYR A 163 -12.83 -13.93 -6.05
C TYR A 163 -13.40 -14.07 -7.48
N ALA A 164 -14.33 -13.20 -7.87
CA ALA A 164 -14.91 -13.21 -9.21
C ALA A 164 -13.88 -12.87 -10.30
N LEU A 165 -12.94 -11.96 -10.01
CA LEU A 165 -11.93 -11.55 -10.96
C LEU A 165 -10.76 -12.55 -11.10
N TYR A 166 -10.39 -13.21 -10.02
CA TYR A 166 -9.15 -14.00 -9.95
C TYR A 166 -9.35 -15.50 -9.74
N GLY A 167 -10.52 -15.92 -9.26
CA GLY A 167 -10.77 -17.33 -8.89
C GLY A 167 -10.13 -17.72 -7.56
N ASN A 168 -10.05 -19.02 -7.31
CA ASN A 168 -9.57 -19.59 -6.05
C ASN A 168 -8.11 -20.09 -6.09
N GLU A 169 -7.42 -19.95 -7.20
CA GLU A 169 -6.01 -20.37 -7.35
C GLU A 169 -5.05 -19.17 -7.31
N HIS A 170 -5.54 -17.99 -7.59
CA HIS A 170 -4.75 -16.76 -7.54
C HIS A 170 -4.73 -16.15 -6.14
N PRO A 171 -3.59 -15.68 -5.59
CA PRO A 171 -3.48 -15.12 -4.24
C PRO A 171 -4.44 -13.96 -3.94
N LEU A 172 -4.83 -13.20 -4.97
CA LEU A 172 -5.80 -12.09 -4.82
C LEU A 172 -7.26 -12.59 -4.74
N GLY A 173 -7.57 -13.75 -5.30
CA GLY A 173 -8.89 -14.37 -5.24
C GLY A 173 -9.05 -15.34 -4.07
N ILE A 174 -7.94 -15.90 -3.58
CA ILE A 174 -7.94 -16.76 -2.40
C ILE A 174 -8.43 -15.98 -1.17
N GLN A 175 -9.43 -16.52 -0.50
CA GLN A 175 -10.03 -15.88 0.66
C GLN A 175 -9.52 -16.48 1.95
N THR A 176 -9.15 -15.63 2.91
CA THR A 176 -8.87 -16.07 4.29
C THR A 176 -10.17 -16.42 4.98
N GLU A 177 -10.20 -17.54 5.66
CA GLU A 177 -11.32 -18.01 6.49
C GLU A 177 -10.89 -18.09 7.94
N ILE A 178 -11.87 -18.24 8.85
CA ILE A 178 -11.60 -18.25 10.29
C ILE A 178 -10.74 -19.46 10.69
N GLU A 179 -10.89 -20.57 9.99
CA GLU A 179 -10.15 -21.82 10.19
C GLU A 179 -8.68 -21.71 9.80
N ASP A 180 -8.31 -20.73 8.98
CA ASP A 180 -6.91 -20.50 8.59
C ASP A 180 -6.08 -20.01 9.79
N PHE A 181 -6.70 -19.38 10.79
CA PHE A 181 -6.03 -19.00 12.03
C PHE A 181 -5.67 -20.22 12.89
N ASP A 182 -6.35 -21.34 12.72
CA ASP A 182 -6.06 -22.56 13.47
C ASP A 182 -4.96 -23.40 12.78
N LYS A 183 -4.72 -23.15 11.47
CA LYS A 183 -3.67 -23.83 10.68
C LYS A 183 -2.31 -23.18 10.81
N ILE A 184 -2.25 -21.87 11.17
CA ILE A 184 -0.98 -21.18 11.33
C ILE A 184 -0.27 -21.61 12.62
N ASN A 185 1.03 -21.82 12.55
CA ASN A 185 1.88 -22.24 13.67
C ASN A 185 3.28 -21.64 13.60
N LEU A 186 4.04 -21.73 14.67
CA LEU A 186 5.37 -21.13 14.77
C LEU A 186 6.40 -21.71 13.80
N ASN A 187 6.27 -22.97 13.42
CA ASN A 187 7.20 -23.58 12.46
C ASN A 187 7.06 -22.93 11.08
N LEU A 188 5.82 -22.65 10.66
CA LEU A 188 5.54 -21.92 9.43
C LEU A 188 6.13 -20.49 9.47
N LEU A 189 6.06 -19.81 10.63
CA LEU A 189 6.63 -18.47 10.77
C LEU A 189 8.15 -18.50 10.69
N ARG A 190 8.79 -19.44 11.39
CA ARG A 190 10.25 -19.64 11.36
C ARG A 190 10.73 -20.00 9.97
N SER A 191 10.03 -20.91 9.26
CA SER A 191 10.34 -21.27 7.87
C SER A 191 10.26 -20.05 6.94
N PHE A 192 9.20 -19.25 7.04
CA PHE A 192 9.06 -18.03 6.24
C PHE A 192 10.17 -17.02 6.54
N HIS A 193 10.49 -16.81 7.81
CA HIS A 193 11.56 -15.91 8.22
C HIS A 193 12.93 -16.37 7.69
N SER A 194 13.32 -17.63 7.95
CA SER A 194 14.59 -18.19 7.47
C SER A 194 14.74 -18.05 5.94
N LYS A 195 13.66 -18.27 5.20
CA LYS A 195 13.68 -18.24 3.74
C LYS A 195 13.74 -16.82 3.16
N TYR A 196 13.08 -15.84 3.75
CA TYR A 196 12.86 -14.54 3.11
C TYR A 196 13.54 -13.35 3.81
N TYR A 197 13.90 -13.44 5.09
CA TYR A 197 14.56 -12.33 5.78
C TYR A 197 16.07 -12.49 5.72
N ASN A 198 16.65 -12.16 4.59
CA ASN A 198 18.09 -12.30 4.34
C ASN A 198 18.64 -11.13 3.51
N SER A 199 19.95 -10.93 3.57
CA SER A 199 20.65 -9.84 2.89
C SER A 199 20.54 -9.92 1.35
N ALA A 200 20.43 -11.11 0.78
CA ALA A 200 20.34 -11.28 -0.68
C ALA A 200 19.03 -10.77 -1.27
N GLY A 201 17.94 -10.88 -0.50
CA GLY A 201 16.60 -10.41 -0.89
C GLY A 201 16.24 -9.06 -0.29
N CYS A 202 17.20 -8.32 0.30
CA CYS A 202 16.98 -7.09 1.02
C CYS A 202 17.29 -5.85 0.18
N SER A 203 16.48 -4.80 0.32
CA SER A 203 16.82 -3.43 -0.06
C SER A 203 16.43 -2.47 1.07
N ILE A 204 17.17 -1.39 1.23
CA ILE A 204 16.97 -0.43 2.31
C ILE A 204 16.71 0.96 1.74
N TYR A 205 15.69 1.65 2.27
CA TYR A 205 15.42 3.06 2.02
C TYR A 205 15.66 3.84 3.31
N LEU A 206 16.54 4.84 3.22
CA LEU A 206 16.88 5.75 4.33
C LEU A 206 16.44 7.15 3.96
N SER A 207 15.53 7.74 4.73
CA SER A 207 14.91 9.03 4.41
C SER A 207 14.85 9.95 5.63
N GLY A 208 14.98 11.26 5.39
CA GLY A 208 14.98 12.29 6.42
C GLY A 208 16.16 13.24 6.29
N LYS A 209 16.66 13.77 7.40
CA LYS A 209 17.90 14.55 7.48
C LYS A 209 19.06 13.58 7.75
N ILE A 210 19.80 13.26 6.70
CA ILE A 210 20.79 12.19 6.73
C ILE A 210 22.20 12.77 6.87
N SER A 211 22.82 12.56 8.03
CA SER A 211 24.22 12.91 8.26
C SER A 211 25.18 11.77 7.87
N SER A 212 26.46 12.08 7.74
CA SER A 212 27.51 11.06 7.54
C SER A 212 27.54 10.03 8.68
N LEU A 213 27.25 10.45 9.91
CA LEU A 213 27.18 9.56 11.08
C LEU A 213 26.03 8.55 10.93
N ILE A 214 24.86 8.99 10.49
CA ILE A 214 23.70 8.10 10.25
C ILE A 214 24.03 7.07 9.16
N LEU A 215 24.69 7.48 8.08
CA LEU A 215 25.15 6.55 7.03
C LEU A 215 26.16 5.54 7.58
N GLN A 216 27.10 5.99 8.42
CA GLN A 216 28.05 5.11 9.08
C GLN A 216 27.36 4.12 10.02
N ASP A 217 26.40 4.56 10.83
CA ASP A 217 25.63 3.67 11.73
C ASP A 217 24.87 2.59 10.92
N VAL A 218 24.22 2.96 9.79
CA VAL A 218 23.56 1.98 8.92
C VAL A 218 24.54 0.96 8.35
N GLU A 219 25.72 1.41 7.89
CA GLU A 219 26.75 0.53 7.36
C GLU A 219 27.34 -0.40 8.45
N GLU A 220 27.57 0.11 9.67
CA GLU A 220 28.10 -0.68 10.78
C GLU A 220 27.12 -1.73 11.30
N VAL A 221 25.80 -1.41 11.33
CA VAL A 221 24.79 -2.28 11.93
C VAL A 221 24.18 -3.22 10.88
N LEU A 222 23.79 -2.72 9.72
CA LEU A 222 23.08 -3.49 8.70
C LEU A 222 23.96 -3.94 7.53
N GLY A 223 25.09 -3.25 7.28
CA GLY A 223 25.96 -3.47 6.12
C GLY A 223 27.19 -4.31 6.39
N LYS A 224 27.57 -4.50 7.67
CA LYS A 224 28.83 -5.14 8.03
C LYS A 224 28.88 -6.61 7.63
N ASP A 225 27.88 -7.36 8.05
CA ASP A 225 27.83 -8.80 7.89
C ASP A 225 26.61 -9.22 7.04
N PHE A 226 26.75 -10.34 6.36
CA PHE A 226 25.62 -10.96 5.68
C PHE A 226 24.74 -11.65 6.73
N PHE A 227 23.44 -11.41 6.70
CA PHE A 227 22.48 -12.07 7.58
C PHE A 227 21.48 -12.92 6.79
N GLY A 228 20.98 -13.96 7.44
CA GLY A 228 20.05 -14.93 6.84
C GLY A 228 20.72 -15.87 5.83
N GLU A 229 19.94 -16.77 5.28
CA GLU A 229 20.39 -17.75 4.29
C GLU A 229 20.31 -17.17 2.86
N ARG A 230 21.28 -17.50 2.01
CA ARG A 230 21.19 -17.18 0.57
C ARG A 230 20.24 -18.16 -0.10
N ASN A 231 19.03 -17.72 -0.36
CA ASN A 231 18.05 -18.49 -1.10
C ASN A 231 17.87 -17.90 -2.50
N GLU A 232 17.65 -18.76 -3.48
CA GLU A 232 17.25 -18.32 -4.81
C GLU A 232 15.82 -17.76 -4.76
N TRP A 233 15.64 -16.60 -5.36
CA TRP A 233 14.32 -16.01 -5.52
C TRP A 233 13.58 -16.71 -6.65
N ILE A 234 12.47 -17.36 -6.33
CA ILE A 234 11.58 -17.95 -7.33
C ILE A 234 10.37 -17.01 -7.47
N ASP A 235 10.20 -16.45 -8.64
CA ASP A 235 9.01 -15.66 -8.94
C ASP A 235 7.82 -16.60 -9.20
N SER A 236 6.71 -16.33 -8.53
CA SER A 236 5.51 -17.15 -8.64
C SER A 236 4.58 -16.53 -9.68
N THR A 237 4.16 -17.34 -10.64
CA THR A 237 3.13 -16.99 -11.62
C THR A 237 1.82 -17.66 -11.25
N PHE A 238 0.71 -16.93 -11.41
CA PHE A 238 -0.61 -17.41 -11.03
C PHE A 238 -1.61 -17.27 -12.17
N VAL A 239 -2.49 -18.25 -12.31
CA VAL A 239 -3.56 -18.23 -13.29
C VAL A 239 -4.73 -17.37 -12.78
N LYS A 240 -5.21 -16.48 -13.62
CA LYS A 240 -6.39 -15.65 -13.35
C LYS A 240 -7.60 -16.32 -13.97
N GLN A 241 -8.59 -16.66 -13.15
CA GLN A 241 -9.82 -17.34 -13.57
C GLN A 241 -11.02 -16.44 -13.31
N THR A 242 -11.30 -15.53 -14.23
CA THR A 242 -12.46 -14.65 -14.12
C THR A 242 -13.76 -15.46 -14.26
N LYS A 243 -14.67 -15.29 -13.31
CA LYS A 243 -16.00 -15.92 -13.35
C LYS A 243 -16.83 -15.41 -14.51
N GLU A 244 -17.61 -16.29 -15.10
CA GLU A 244 -18.56 -15.93 -16.18
C GLU A 244 -19.71 -15.09 -15.68
N ASP A 245 -20.15 -15.32 -14.43
CA ASP A 245 -21.22 -14.57 -13.80
C ASP A 245 -20.86 -13.10 -13.68
N LYS A 246 -21.60 -12.26 -14.40
CA LYS A 246 -21.40 -10.80 -14.39
C LYS A 246 -22.01 -10.11 -13.17
N ARG A 247 -22.80 -10.82 -12.39
CA ARG A 247 -23.46 -10.28 -11.21
C ARG A 247 -23.51 -11.34 -10.10
N ILE A 248 -22.86 -11.01 -9.00
CA ILE A 248 -22.86 -11.82 -7.79
C ILE A 248 -23.51 -11.01 -6.67
N SER A 249 -24.44 -11.61 -5.95
CA SER A 249 -25.07 -10.99 -4.79
C SER A 249 -24.98 -11.91 -3.57
N PHE A 250 -24.81 -11.30 -2.42
CA PHE A 250 -24.83 -11.97 -1.13
C PHE A 250 -25.72 -11.20 -0.16
N GLU A 251 -26.71 -11.87 0.39
CA GLU A 251 -27.62 -11.27 1.36
C GLU A 251 -27.06 -11.42 2.77
N LYS A 252 -26.94 -10.31 3.48
CA LYS A 252 -26.61 -10.27 4.90
C LYS A 252 -27.79 -9.76 5.71
N LYS A 253 -28.44 -10.64 6.45
CA LYS A 253 -29.54 -10.27 7.35
C LYS A 253 -29.08 -9.17 8.33
N ALA A 254 -29.95 -8.18 8.56
CA ALA A 254 -29.74 -7.02 9.43
C ALA A 254 -28.69 -6.00 8.96
N ALA A 255 -28.17 -6.07 7.74
CA ALA A 255 -27.36 -4.99 7.18
C ALA A 255 -28.24 -3.78 6.86
N LYS A 256 -27.82 -2.59 7.33
CA LYS A 256 -28.54 -1.33 7.07
C LYS A 256 -28.21 -0.72 5.70
N GLN A 257 -27.07 -1.09 5.13
CA GLN A 257 -26.60 -0.61 3.86
C GLN A 257 -26.13 -1.79 3.00
N ASN A 258 -26.20 -1.61 1.68
CA ASN A 258 -25.65 -2.53 0.70
C ASN A 258 -24.34 -1.98 0.16
N ALA A 259 -23.32 -2.84 0.03
CA ALA A 259 -22.07 -2.50 -0.62
C ALA A 259 -22.14 -2.92 -2.10
N VAL A 260 -21.89 -1.96 -2.98
CA VAL A 260 -21.84 -2.16 -4.44
C VAL A 260 -20.38 -2.06 -4.87
N ARG A 261 -19.93 -3.06 -5.61
CA ARG A 261 -18.59 -3.12 -6.21
C ARG A 261 -18.73 -3.51 -7.68
N LEU A 262 -18.30 -2.64 -8.59
CA LEU A 262 -18.16 -2.97 -10.00
C LEU A 262 -16.67 -3.00 -10.32
N GLY A 263 -16.21 -4.07 -10.94
CA GLY A 263 -14.78 -4.23 -11.21
C GLY A 263 -14.50 -5.06 -12.45
N ALA A 264 -13.34 -4.82 -13.03
CA ALA A 264 -12.82 -5.59 -14.16
C ALA A 264 -11.30 -5.63 -14.12
N LEU A 265 -10.70 -6.72 -14.60
CA LEU A 265 -9.30 -6.73 -15.01
C LEU A 265 -9.16 -5.83 -16.24
N THR A 266 -8.12 -5.01 -16.26
CA THR A 266 -7.92 -4.01 -17.30
C THR A 266 -6.46 -3.99 -17.78
N ILE A 267 -6.12 -3.00 -18.63
CA ILE A 267 -4.76 -2.83 -19.14
C ILE A 267 -3.74 -2.76 -18.01
N GLU A 268 -2.62 -3.44 -18.19
CA GLU A 268 -1.56 -3.49 -17.20
C GLU A 268 -0.82 -2.15 -17.09
N LYS A 269 -0.16 -1.92 -15.96
CA LYS A 269 0.58 -0.71 -15.63
C LYS A 269 1.67 -0.33 -16.66
N ASN A 270 2.18 -1.31 -17.43
CA ASN A 270 3.19 -1.09 -18.48
C ASN A 270 2.58 -0.81 -19.86
N HIS A 271 1.25 -0.84 -20.01
CA HIS A 271 0.56 -0.55 -21.26
C HIS A 271 0.72 0.94 -21.63
N PRO A 272 0.96 1.30 -22.91
CA PRO A 272 1.15 2.70 -23.33
C PRO A 272 0.02 3.64 -22.95
N ASP A 273 -1.22 3.16 -22.91
CA ASP A 273 -2.39 3.96 -22.57
C ASP A 273 -2.75 3.92 -21.08
N TYR A 274 -1.99 3.24 -20.22
CA TYR A 274 -2.30 3.11 -18.81
C TYR A 274 -2.45 4.47 -18.10
N LEU A 275 -1.51 5.38 -18.31
CA LEU A 275 -1.53 6.70 -17.68
C LEU A 275 -2.71 7.56 -18.18
N LYS A 276 -3.04 7.47 -19.47
CA LYS A 276 -4.23 8.14 -20.03
C LYS A 276 -5.53 7.55 -19.46
N PHE A 277 -5.57 6.23 -19.32
CA PHE A 277 -6.71 5.54 -18.69
C PHE A 277 -6.87 5.94 -17.22
N ARG A 278 -5.76 6.16 -16.50
CA ARG A 278 -5.78 6.68 -15.13
C ARG A 278 -6.43 8.07 -15.05
N ILE A 279 -6.18 8.96 -16.03
CA ILE A 279 -6.84 10.27 -16.09
C ILE A 279 -8.35 10.10 -16.26
N LEU A 280 -8.79 9.22 -17.16
CA LEU A 280 -10.22 8.93 -17.37
C LEU A 280 -10.89 8.36 -16.12
N VAL A 281 -10.22 7.45 -15.41
CA VAL A 281 -10.73 6.88 -14.15
C VAL A 281 -10.80 7.95 -13.06
N THR A 282 -9.83 8.86 -12.98
CA THR A 282 -9.85 9.99 -12.04
C THR A 282 -11.03 10.92 -12.33
N LEU A 283 -11.25 11.25 -13.60
CA LEU A 283 -12.37 12.08 -14.06
C LEU A 283 -13.72 11.42 -13.73
N LEU A 284 -13.83 10.10 -13.92
CA LEU A 284 -15.05 9.36 -13.63
C LEU A 284 -15.43 9.40 -12.15
N GLY A 285 -14.50 9.05 -11.24
CA GLY A 285 -14.80 8.90 -9.82
C GLY A 285 -13.60 9.05 -8.89
N GLY A 286 -12.45 9.55 -9.36
CA GLY A 286 -11.20 9.56 -8.60
C GLY A 286 -11.04 10.74 -7.64
N TYR A 287 -11.94 11.71 -7.62
CA TYR A 287 -11.90 12.89 -6.74
C TYR A 287 -13.30 13.42 -6.43
N PHE A 288 -13.40 14.37 -5.51
CA PHE A 288 -14.68 14.87 -5.02
C PHE A 288 -15.53 15.53 -6.11
N GLY A 289 -14.93 16.30 -7.01
CA GLY A 289 -15.64 16.93 -8.16
C GLY A 289 -15.79 16.03 -9.38
N SER A 290 -15.63 14.72 -9.25
CA SER A 290 -15.75 13.74 -10.34
C SER A 290 -17.21 13.53 -10.77
N ARG A 291 -17.42 12.96 -11.95
CA ARG A 291 -18.77 12.75 -12.52
C ARG A 291 -19.65 11.89 -11.63
N LEU A 292 -19.13 10.76 -11.12
CA LEU A 292 -19.91 9.89 -10.23
C LEU A 292 -20.28 10.58 -8.92
N MET A 293 -19.35 11.36 -8.34
CA MET A 293 -19.64 12.10 -7.11
C MET A 293 -20.71 13.17 -7.34
N SER A 294 -20.57 13.99 -8.37
CA SER A 294 -21.54 15.04 -8.69
C SER A 294 -22.93 14.46 -9.00
N ASN A 295 -23.03 13.44 -9.88
CA ASN A 295 -24.30 12.85 -10.26
C ASN A 295 -24.96 12.06 -9.11
N ILE A 296 -24.23 11.08 -8.54
CA ILE A 296 -24.86 10.06 -7.68
C ILE A 296 -24.95 10.52 -6.24
N ARG A 297 -23.93 11.27 -5.75
CA ARG A 297 -23.93 11.79 -4.37
C ARG A 297 -24.64 13.15 -4.28
N GLU A 298 -24.22 14.14 -5.09
CA GLU A 298 -24.67 15.53 -4.91
C GLU A 298 -26.07 15.73 -5.51
N ASP A 299 -26.31 15.33 -6.77
CA ASP A 299 -27.58 15.57 -7.42
C ASP A 299 -28.68 14.60 -6.97
N LYS A 300 -28.36 13.31 -6.83
CA LYS A 300 -29.35 12.26 -6.54
C LYS A 300 -29.40 11.83 -5.07
N GLY A 301 -28.35 12.04 -4.31
CA GLY A 301 -28.30 11.67 -2.90
C GLY A 301 -28.40 10.16 -2.62
N TYR A 302 -27.99 9.30 -3.57
CA TYR A 302 -28.10 7.84 -3.41
C TYR A 302 -27.09 7.26 -2.45
N THR A 303 -25.97 7.95 -2.23
CA THR A 303 -24.86 7.49 -1.39
C THR A 303 -24.16 8.65 -0.69
N TYR A 304 -23.43 8.37 0.39
CA TYR A 304 -22.49 9.31 1.00
C TYR A 304 -21.15 9.40 0.25
N GLY A 305 -20.85 8.43 -0.60
CA GLY A 305 -19.64 8.43 -1.41
C GLY A 305 -19.59 7.31 -2.43
N ILE A 306 -19.07 7.65 -3.59
CA ILE A 306 -18.77 6.72 -4.68
C ILE A 306 -17.40 7.08 -5.25
N SER A 307 -16.61 6.09 -5.54
CA SER A 307 -15.27 6.31 -6.11
C SER A 307 -14.96 5.35 -7.24
N SER A 308 -14.10 5.76 -8.16
CA SER A 308 -13.45 4.87 -9.11
C SER A 308 -11.93 4.94 -8.97
N SER A 309 -11.26 3.81 -9.11
CA SER A 309 -9.81 3.68 -8.94
C SER A 309 -9.22 2.59 -9.84
N LEU A 310 -7.91 2.70 -10.09
CA LEU A 310 -7.08 1.63 -10.63
C LEU A 310 -6.20 1.10 -9.52
N ILE A 311 -6.34 -0.19 -9.22
CA ILE A 311 -5.51 -0.89 -8.24
C ILE A 311 -4.57 -1.79 -9.05
N PHE A 312 -3.28 -1.51 -8.99
CA PHE A 312 -2.29 -2.32 -9.69
C PHE A 312 -1.62 -3.31 -8.72
N TYR A 313 -1.41 -4.50 -9.24
CA TYR A 313 -0.69 -5.60 -8.61
C TYR A 313 0.50 -5.97 -9.50
N PRO A 314 1.44 -6.79 -9.04
CA PRO A 314 2.60 -7.18 -9.85
C PRO A 314 2.23 -7.71 -11.24
N ASP A 315 1.15 -8.45 -11.37
CA ASP A 315 0.74 -9.15 -12.58
C ASP A 315 -0.59 -8.66 -13.20
N SER A 316 -1.22 -7.64 -12.65
CA SER A 316 -2.56 -7.21 -13.08
C SER A 316 -2.95 -5.82 -12.61
N THR A 317 -3.96 -5.26 -13.26
CA THR A 317 -4.62 -4.04 -12.83
C THR A 317 -6.12 -4.26 -12.72
N VAL A 318 -6.71 -3.84 -11.62
CA VAL A 318 -8.17 -3.85 -11.39
C VAL A 318 -8.72 -2.44 -11.53
N PHE A 319 -9.65 -2.25 -12.42
CA PHE A 319 -10.55 -1.10 -12.40
C PHE A 319 -11.67 -1.40 -11.41
N LEU A 320 -11.87 -0.51 -10.44
CA LEU A 320 -12.84 -0.68 -9.37
C LEU A 320 -13.71 0.57 -9.23
N ILE A 321 -15.03 0.39 -9.17
CA ILE A 321 -15.98 1.39 -8.67
C ILE A 321 -16.57 0.84 -7.38
N ALA A 322 -16.55 1.66 -6.32
CA ALA A 322 -16.98 1.28 -4.98
C ALA A 322 -17.94 2.31 -4.39
N SER A 323 -19.05 1.84 -3.85
CA SER A 323 -20.03 2.65 -3.12
C SER A 323 -20.76 1.79 -2.09
N ASP A 324 -21.23 2.43 -1.02
CA ASP A 324 -22.16 1.84 -0.06
C ASP A 324 -23.44 2.68 -0.07
N THR A 325 -24.62 2.04 -0.16
CA THR A 325 -25.90 2.73 -0.40
C THR A 325 -27.07 2.04 0.32
N ASP A 326 -28.20 2.73 0.43
CA ASP A 326 -29.46 2.14 0.89
C ASP A 326 -29.92 1.05 -0.14
N PRO A 327 -30.48 -0.08 0.33
CA PRO A 327 -30.97 -1.15 -0.56
C PRO A 327 -31.83 -0.69 -1.73
N LYS A 328 -32.69 0.29 -1.54
CA LYS A 328 -33.59 0.84 -2.58
C LYS A 328 -32.87 1.56 -3.71
N TYR A 329 -31.62 2.02 -3.47
CA TYR A 329 -30.85 2.76 -4.46
C TYR A 329 -29.79 1.92 -5.20
N VAL A 330 -29.67 0.63 -4.91
CA VAL A 330 -28.66 -0.24 -5.54
C VAL A 330 -28.78 -0.24 -7.07
N GLU A 331 -29.99 -0.57 -7.59
CA GLU A 331 -30.22 -0.61 -9.05
C GLU A 331 -30.12 0.77 -9.70
N PRO A 332 -30.76 1.84 -9.16
CA PRO A 332 -30.60 3.18 -9.70
C PRO A 332 -29.14 3.64 -9.73
N LEU A 333 -28.35 3.35 -8.69
CA LEU A 333 -26.93 3.69 -8.63
C LEU A 333 -26.14 2.98 -9.74
N ILE A 334 -26.33 1.68 -9.92
CA ILE A 334 -25.66 0.91 -10.97
C ILE A 334 -26.01 1.46 -12.36
N GLN A 335 -27.27 1.81 -12.60
CA GLN A 335 -27.72 2.41 -13.87
C GLN A 335 -27.03 3.75 -14.14
N GLU A 336 -26.93 4.62 -13.12
CA GLU A 336 -26.24 5.91 -13.28
C GLU A 336 -24.72 5.73 -13.49
N VAL A 337 -24.09 4.76 -12.83
CA VAL A 337 -22.68 4.42 -13.12
C VAL A 337 -22.49 4.05 -14.59
N HIS A 338 -23.31 3.15 -15.11
CA HIS A 338 -23.25 2.76 -16.52
C HIS A 338 -23.54 3.93 -17.48
N LYS A 339 -24.46 4.81 -17.12
CA LYS A 339 -24.78 6.03 -17.89
C LYS A 339 -23.58 6.97 -17.97
N GLU A 340 -22.89 7.25 -16.84
CA GLU A 340 -21.70 8.10 -16.85
C GLU A 340 -20.53 7.45 -17.61
N MET A 341 -20.32 6.14 -17.49
CA MET A 341 -19.34 5.42 -18.31
C MET A 341 -19.64 5.51 -19.81
N LYS A 342 -20.93 5.34 -20.21
CA LYS A 342 -21.39 5.48 -21.60
C LYS A 342 -21.20 6.91 -22.10
N ARG A 343 -21.48 7.90 -21.25
CA ARG A 343 -21.29 9.31 -21.56
C ARG A 343 -19.81 9.63 -21.81
N LEU A 344 -18.90 9.14 -20.96
CA LEU A 344 -17.45 9.28 -21.17
C LEU A 344 -16.96 8.64 -22.48
N LYS A 345 -17.59 7.54 -22.90
CA LYS A 345 -17.24 6.87 -24.16
C LYS A 345 -17.70 7.66 -25.39
N ASN A 346 -18.85 8.32 -25.31
CA ASN A 346 -19.53 8.88 -26.47
C ASN A 346 -19.40 10.41 -26.60
N GLU A 347 -19.09 11.09 -25.48
CA GLU A 347 -19.03 12.56 -25.43
C GLU A 347 -17.62 13.01 -25.09
N LYS A 348 -17.13 14.05 -25.76
CA LYS A 348 -15.85 14.67 -25.41
C LYS A 348 -15.96 15.39 -24.08
N VAL A 349 -14.92 15.27 -23.27
CA VAL A 349 -14.76 16.01 -22.01
C VAL A 349 -14.54 17.50 -22.32
N SER A 350 -15.19 18.39 -21.57
CA SER A 350 -14.97 19.83 -21.73
C SER A 350 -13.54 20.23 -21.30
N LYS A 351 -13.05 21.35 -21.84
CA LYS A 351 -11.72 21.86 -21.48
C LYS A 351 -11.63 22.21 -19.99
N GLU A 352 -12.71 22.76 -19.44
CA GLU A 352 -12.81 23.16 -18.03
C GLU A 352 -12.79 21.94 -17.09
N GLU A 353 -13.50 20.88 -17.45
CA GLU A 353 -13.52 19.63 -16.68
C GLU A 353 -12.12 18.97 -16.72
N LEU A 354 -11.49 18.92 -17.89
CA LEU A 354 -10.15 18.36 -18.03
C LEU A 354 -9.13 19.17 -17.24
N ALA A 355 -9.20 20.51 -17.28
CA ALA A 355 -8.31 21.37 -16.50
C ALA A 355 -8.45 21.14 -14.98
N ARG A 356 -9.67 20.94 -14.46
CA ARG A 356 -9.89 20.60 -13.05
C ARG A 356 -9.25 19.27 -12.68
N VAL A 357 -9.40 18.23 -13.50
CA VAL A 357 -8.79 16.92 -13.26
C VAL A 357 -7.27 17.00 -13.30
N ARG A 358 -6.69 17.71 -14.28
CA ARG A 358 -5.25 17.97 -14.37
C ARG A 358 -4.72 18.62 -13.08
N ASN A 359 -5.31 19.74 -12.67
CA ASN A 359 -4.90 20.46 -11.47
C ASN A 359 -5.00 19.59 -10.20
N TYR A 360 -6.06 18.80 -10.08
CA TYR A 360 -6.21 17.84 -8.99
C TYR A 360 -5.08 16.80 -9.01
N MET A 361 -4.82 16.16 -10.15
CA MET A 361 -3.81 15.10 -10.26
C MET A 361 -2.40 15.62 -10.06
N ILE A 362 -2.07 16.80 -10.56
CA ILE A 362 -0.77 17.45 -10.32
C ILE A 362 -0.62 17.76 -8.82
N GLY A 363 -1.65 18.33 -8.18
CA GLY A 363 -1.63 18.62 -6.75
C GLY A 363 -1.48 17.37 -5.89
N ASP A 364 -2.15 16.26 -6.24
CA ASP A 364 -2.00 14.97 -5.59
C ASP A 364 -0.58 14.39 -5.77
N LEU A 365 -0.04 14.51 -6.97
CA LEU A 365 1.32 14.08 -7.28
C LEU A 365 2.36 14.87 -6.49
N CYS A 366 2.25 16.20 -6.42
CA CYS A 366 3.13 17.05 -5.64
C CYS A 366 3.12 16.69 -4.15
N ARG A 367 1.95 16.46 -3.59
CA ARG A 367 1.80 16.03 -2.18
C ARG A 367 2.54 14.74 -1.88
N ASN A 368 2.57 13.79 -2.83
CA ASN A 368 3.29 12.53 -2.69
C ASN A 368 4.83 12.69 -2.79
N TYR A 369 5.33 13.92 -3.03
CA TYR A 369 6.75 14.26 -3.10
C TYR A 369 7.11 15.46 -2.20
N GLU A 370 6.27 15.81 -1.24
CA GLU A 370 6.46 16.98 -0.39
C GLU A 370 7.51 16.76 0.70
N THR A 371 7.59 15.54 1.24
CA THR A 371 8.48 15.21 2.36
C THR A 371 9.43 14.06 2.02
N ALA A 372 10.56 13.96 2.72
CA ALA A 372 11.48 12.83 2.59
C ALA A 372 10.76 11.47 2.72
N PHE A 373 9.78 11.40 3.63
CA PHE A 373 9.04 10.15 3.90
C PHE A 373 8.03 9.82 2.79
N SER A 374 7.34 10.82 2.25
CA SER A 374 6.43 10.59 1.12
C SER A 374 7.19 10.23 -0.17
N ILE A 375 8.39 10.77 -0.35
CA ILE A 375 9.29 10.37 -1.44
C ILE A 375 9.72 8.91 -1.26
N ALA A 376 10.06 8.49 -0.04
CA ALA A 376 10.38 7.09 0.25
C ALA A 376 9.18 6.16 -0.05
N ASP A 377 7.95 6.53 0.34
CA ASP A 377 6.73 5.77 0.03
C ASP A 377 6.52 5.62 -1.49
N ALA A 378 6.80 6.68 -2.26
CA ALA A 378 6.70 6.64 -3.70
C ALA A 378 7.73 5.66 -4.31
N TRP A 379 8.98 5.67 -3.86
CA TRP A 379 10.01 4.76 -4.34
C TRP A 379 9.80 3.32 -3.87
N LEU A 380 9.33 3.11 -2.65
CA LEU A 380 8.87 1.78 -2.19
C LEU A 380 7.74 1.26 -3.09
N THR A 381 6.81 2.14 -3.51
CA THR A 381 5.75 1.78 -4.45
C THR A 381 6.32 1.39 -5.82
N VAL A 382 7.33 2.10 -6.31
CA VAL A 382 8.03 1.75 -7.56
C VAL A 382 8.62 0.35 -7.46
N GLU A 383 9.32 0.04 -6.38
CA GLU A 383 9.98 -1.27 -6.19
C GLU A 383 8.96 -2.39 -5.96
N THR A 384 8.07 -2.25 -4.98
CA THR A 384 7.11 -3.29 -4.60
C THR A 384 6.07 -3.61 -5.67
N SER A 385 5.84 -2.67 -6.59
CA SER A 385 4.90 -2.81 -7.69
C SER A 385 5.58 -2.99 -9.05
N GLU A 386 6.91 -3.15 -9.07
CA GLU A 386 7.70 -3.37 -10.28
C GLU A 386 7.45 -2.31 -11.37
N LEU A 387 7.34 -1.04 -10.94
CA LEU A 387 7.16 0.10 -11.85
C LEU A 387 8.51 0.53 -12.44
N LYS A 388 8.45 1.20 -13.60
CA LYS A 388 9.65 1.82 -14.17
C LYS A 388 10.16 2.95 -13.28
N PRO A 389 11.48 3.19 -13.18
CA PRO A 389 12.04 4.27 -12.36
C PRO A 389 11.60 5.67 -12.75
N ASN A 390 11.12 5.87 -13.98
CA ASN A 390 10.61 7.14 -14.48
C ASN A 390 9.07 7.25 -14.46
N TYR A 391 8.39 6.31 -13.79
CA TYR A 391 6.92 6.23 -13.76
C TYR A 391 6.23 7.56 -13.40
N PHE A 392 6.73 8.26 -12.38
CA PHE A 392 6.13 9.52 -11.94
C PHE A 392 6.40 10.69 -12.91
N VAL A 393 7.54 10.69 -13.57
CA VAL A 393 7.85 11.65 -14.65
C VAL A 393 6.92 11.40 -15.85
N GLU A 394 6.78 10.14 -16.26
CA GLU A 394 5.84 9.77 -17.34
C GLU A 394 4.39 10.11 -16.98
N MET A 395 4.02 9.95 -15.70
CA MET A 395 2.69 10.32 -15.22
C MET A 395 2.46 11.83 -15.30
N LEU A 396 3.40 12.66 -14.87
CA LEU A 396 3.31 14.12 -14.99
C LEU A 396 3.14 14.53 -16.46
N ASN A 397 4.05 14.06 -17.34
CA ASN A 397 3.99 14.36 -18.78
C ASN A 397 2.66 13.92 -19.44
N SER A 398 2.01 12.88 -18.89
CA SER A 398 0.71 12.40 -19.40
C SER A 398 -0.47 13.25 -18.93
N ILE A 399 -0.29 13.98 -17.81
CA ILE A 399 -1.30 14.88 -17.27
C ILE A 399 -1.21 16.25 -17.96
N GLU A 400 -0.05 16.71 -18.33
CA GLU A 400 0.19 17.96 -19.07
C GLU A 400 -0.30 17.87 -20.52
#